data_bf12475d3747ce20ad6047783c08554f
#
_entry.id   bf12475d3747ce20ad6047783c08554f
#
_cell.length_a   1.000
_cell.length_b   1.000
_cell.length_c   1.000
_cell.angle_alpha   90.00
_cell.angle_beta   90.00
_cell.angle_gamma   90.00
#
_symmetry.space_group_name_H-M   'P 1'
#
loop_
_entity.id
_entity.type
_entity.pdbx_description
1 polymer ?
#
loop_
_entity_poly.entity_id
_entity_poly.type
_entity_poly.pdbx_seq_one_letter_code
_entity_poly.pdbx_strand_id
1 'polypeptide(L)'
;VLALLGLVLWAGPALAQRKRSDAIDRSRKGHIKGITVENLSNYNQRFFRPGIYIAPSFSRFFIEQSDAYISAIQQGRGIAANSIISPGLAIGFIGDIRLGNVNTPFHLRFAPGLRFETRSIEFTGRGVGMPDTIRTQEVATTQLELPLLLKYQSNRRRNTRVYMIGGIKPSFAVTQRQNNQAINQLTINRTDILLEYGVGLDLFYPYFKFGPELRFSHGLRNILDPRNNTYSNSLQSLRTNTVTLYLNIE
;
A
#
# COMPACT_ATOMS: atom_id res chain seq x y z
N VAL A 1 -0.70 -17.59 13.48
CA VAL A 1 -0.97 -16.76 12.29
C VAL A 1 -1.69 -17.57 11.21
N LEU A 2 -1.44 -18.90 11.09
CA LEU A 2 -2.10 -19.79 10.10
C LEU A 2 -3.56 -20.13 10.42
N ALA A 3 -4.01 -19.99 11.68
CA ALA A 3 -5.38 -20.29 12.09
C ALA A 3 -6.41 -19.22 11.68
N LEU A 4 -5.99 -17.99 11.39
CA LEU A 4 -6.88 -16.89 10.97
C LEU A 4 -7.22 -16.90 9.48
N LEU A 5 -6.41 -17.55 8.64
CA LEU A 5 -6.66 -17.70 7.20
C LEU A 5 -7.74 -18.74 6.89
N GLY A 6 -7.99 -19.70 7.78
CA GLY A 6 -9.00 -20.75 7.59
C GLY A 6 -10.44 -20.28 7.78
N LEU A 7 -10.70 -19.18 8.47
CA LEU A 7 -12.04 -18.69 8.79
C LEU A 7 -12.67 -17.83 7.69
N VAL A 8 -11.87 -17.32 6.74
CA VAL A 8 -12.36 -16.49 5.63
C VAL A 8 -12.87 -17.32 4.45
N LEU A 9 -12.48 -18.59 4.34
CA LEU A 9 -12.86 -19.45 3.22
C LEU A 9 -14.18 -20.18 3.41
N TRP A 10 -14.84 -20.08 4.55
CA TRP A 10 -16.11 -20.77 4.84
C TRP A 10 -17.32 -19.84 4.93
N ALA A 11 -17.24 -18.62 4.44
CA ALA A 11 -18.43 -17.84 4.10
C ALA A 11 -18.99 -18.39 2.79
N GLY A 12 -19.79 -19.43 2.90
CA GLY A 12 -20.58 -19.98 1.81
C GLY A 12 -21.41 -18.90 1.13
N PRO A 13 -21.95 -19.15 -0.08
CA PRO A 13 -22.69 -18.16 -0.85
C PRO A 13 -23.96 -17.79 -0.09
N ALA A 14 -23.87 -16.81 0.77
CA ALA A 14 -25.00 -16.23 1.44
C ALA A 14 -25.82 -15.45 0.41
N LEU A 15 -26.70 -16.20 -0.23
CA LEU A 15 -28.11 -15.91 -0.20
C LEU A 15 -28.60 -14.80 -1.10
N ALA A 16 -29.29 -15.28 -2.13
CA ALA A 16 -30.51 -14.69 -2.69
C ALA A 16 -30.41 -13.15 -2.84
N GLN A 17 -29.68 -12.74 -3.82
CA GLN A 17 -29.89 -11.42 -4.40
C GLN A 17 -31.29 -11.42 -5.03
N ARG A 18 -32.27 -11.08 -4.22
CA ARG A 18 -33.61 -10.73 -4.72
C ARG A 18 -33.36 -9.54 -5.65
N LYS A 19 -33.44 -9.78 -6.95
CA LYS A 19 -33.42 -8.73 -7.97
C LYS A 19 -34.58 -7.77 -7.62
N ARG A 20 -34.23 -6.72 -6.89
CA ARG A 20 -35.18 -5.62 -6.63
C ARG A 20 -35.35 -4.94 -7.97
N SER A 21 -36.49 -5.19 -8.61
CA SER A 21 -36.98 -4.39 -9.73
C SER A 21 -36.93 -2.91 -9.28
N ASP A 22 -36.73 -1.99 -10.22
CA ASP A 22 -36.79 -0.53 -10.04
C ASP A 22 -38.18 -0.04 -9.59
N ALA A 23 -38.87 -0.83 -8.81
CA ALA A 23 -40.16 -0.53 -8.23
C ALA A 23 -39.97 0.56 -7.18
N ILE A 24 -40.68 1.64 -7.35
CA ILE A 24 -40.88 2.72 -6.38
C ILE A 24 -41.11 2.10 -5.01
N ASP A 25 -40.13 2.24 -4.10
CA ASP A 25 -40.23 1.72 -2.73
C ASP A 25 -41.27 2.55 -1.96
N ARG A 26 -42.52 2.05 -1.98
CA ARG A 26 -43.62 2.66 -1.25
C ARG A 26 -43.50 2.30 0.22
N SER A 27 -43.38 3.30 1.08
CA SER A 27 -43.46 3.07 2.52
C SER A 27 -44.86 2.56 2.89
N ARG A 28 -44.97 1.85 4.02
CA ARG A 28 -46.26 1.36 4.57
C ARG A 28 -47.33 2.47 4.75
N LYS A 29 -46.96 3.75 4.72
CA LYS A 29 -47.86 4.92 4.82
C LYS A 29 -48.05 5.64 3.47
N GLY A 30 -47.77 5.01 2.32
CA GLY A 30 -48.01 5.59 1.01
C GLY A 30 -47.06 6.75 0.60
N HIS A 31 -46.13 7.15 1.43
CA HIS A 31 -45.14 8.14 1.04
C HIS A 31 -44.08 7.56 0.11
N ILE A 32 -43.85 8.19 -1.03
CA ILE A 32 -42.77 7.85 -1.95
C ILE A 32 -41.44 8.20 -1.28
N LYS A 33 -40.71 7.19 -0.82
CA LYS A 33 -39.29 7.36 -0.44
C LYS A 33 -38.51 7.61 -1.73
N GLY A 34 -38.05 8.82 -1.90
CA GLY A 34 -37.40 9.40 -3.06
C GLY A 34 -36.79 8.39 -4.07
N ILE A 35 -36.95 8.70 -5.33
CA ILE A 35 -36.32 7.96 -6.44
C ILE A 35 -34.81 8.13 -6.28
N THR A 36 -34.11 7.06 -5.92
CA THR A 36 -32.64 7.09 -5.90
C THR A 36 -32.15 6.93 -7.33
N VAL A 37 -31.67 8.03 -7.92
CA VAL A 37 -31.06 8.02 -9.24
C VAL A 37 -29.73 7.27 -9.17
N GLU A 38 -29.52 6.33 -10.08
CA GLU A 38 -28.26 5.62 -10.22
C GLU A 38 -27.30 6.44 -11.08
N ASN A 39 -26.29 7.06 -10.45
CA ASN A 39 -25.29 7.87 -11.12
C ASN A 39 -24.37 7.01 -11.99
N LEU A 40 -23.90 7.52 -13.12
CA LEU A 40 -22.99 6.81 -14.02
C LEU A 40 -23.45 5.37 -14.36
N SER A 41 -24.69 5.21 -14.82
CA SER A 41 -25.29 3.90 -15.13
C SER A 41 -24.46 3.09 -16.14
N ASN A 42 -23.87 3.76 -17.14
CA ASN A 42 -23.04 3.14 -18.19
C ASN A 42 -21.60 2.85 -17.75
N TYR A 43 -21.19 3.25 -16.53
CA TYR A 43 -19.81 3.04 -16.06
C TYR A 43 -19.43 1.55 -16.01
N ASN A 44 -20.36 0.69 -15.62
CA ASN A 44 -20.12 -0.75 -15.53
C ASN A 44 -19.97 -1.42 -16.91
N GLN A 45 -20.42 -0.80 -17.98
CA GLN A 45 -20.32 -1.34 -19.35
C GLN A 45 -18.95 -1.10 -19.97
N ARG A 46 -18.19 -0.13 -19.45
CA ARG A 46 -16.85 0.20 -19.99
C ARG A 46 -15.87 -0.95 -19.74
N PHE A 47 -15.16 -1.35 -20.79
CA PHE A 47 -14.09 -2.34 -20.69
C PHE A 47 -12.87 -1.79 -19.96
N PHE A 48 -12.45 -0.57 -20.33
CA PHE A 48 -11.32 0.15 -19.74
C PHE A 48 -11.81 1.41 -19.01
N ARG A 49 -11.28 1.64 -17.81
CA ARG A 49 -11.64 2.76 -16.95
C ARG A 49 -10.38 3.47 -16.52
N PRO A 50 -10.07 4.61 -17.17
CA PRO A 50 -8.94 5.43 -16.78
C PRO A 50 -9.29 6.28 -15.55
N GLY A 51 -8.27 6.61 -14.77
CA GLY A 51 -8.39 7.49 -13.62
C GLY A 51 -7.04 8.04 -13.21
N ILE A 52 -7.07 8.89 -12.20
CA ILE A 52 -5.89 9.45 -11.54
C ILE A 52 -5.99 9.20 -10.05
N TYR A 53 -4.87 9.21 -9.36
CA TYR A 53 -4.86 9.12 -7.90
C TYR A 53 -3.84 10.04 -7.27
N ILE A 54 -4.14 10.42 -6.03
CA ILE A 54 -3.20 10.96 -5.07
C ILE A 54 -3.22 10.06 -3.83
N ALA A 55 -2.05 9.77 -3.26
CA ALA A 55 -1.96 8.75 -2.24
C ALA A 55 -0.95 9.12 -1.14
N PRO A 56 -1.39 9.78 -0.06
CA PRO A 56 -0.57 9.93 1.14
C PRO A 56 -0.28 8.57 1.76
N SER A 57 0.93 8.42 2.28
CA SER A 57 1.41 7.15 2.84
C SER A 57 2.29 7.34 4.06
N PHE A 58 2.36 6.29 4.87
CA PHE A 58 3.31 6.16 5.97
C PHE A 58 4.11 4.89 5.76
N SER A 59 5.43 5.03 5.70
CA SER A 59 6.35 3.92 5.50
C SER A 59 7.30 3.78 6.67
N ARG A 60 7.71 2.53 6.92
CA ARG A 60 8.75 2.20 7.89
C ARG A 60 9.55 1.02 7.38
N PHE A 61 10.81 0.93 7.78
CA PHE A 61 11.60 -0.26 7.55
C PHE A 61 11.30 -1.31 8.62
N PHE A 62 11.17 -2.54 8.19
CA PHE A 62 11.24 -3.71 9.06
C PHE A 62 12.69 -4.19 9.08
N ILE A 63 13.31 -4.07 10.24
CA ILE A 63 14.74 -4.32 10.46
C ILE A 63 14.88 -5.63 11.22
N GLU A 64 15.62 -6.59 10.64
CA GLU A 64 16.09 -7.78 11.34
C GLU A 64 17.57 -7.56 11.69
N GLN A 65 17.88 -7.71 12.97
CA GLN A 65 19.24 -7.50 13.50
C GLN A 65 20.09 -8.76 13.27
N SER A 66 21.39 -8.58 13.04
CA SER A 66 22.32 -9.70 12.84
C SER A 66 22.76 -10.32 14.16
N ASP A 67 23.22 -11.57 14.13
CA ASP A 67 23.80 -12.25 15.31
C ASP A 67 25.04 -11.53 15.84
N ALA A 68 25.79 -10.86 14.96
CA ALA A 68 26.92 -10.01 15.31
C ALA A 68 26.49 -8.83 16.17
N TYR A 69 25.32 -8.25 15.93
CA TYR A 69 24.74 -7.20 16.74
C TYR A 69 24.36 -7.71 18.14
N ILE A 70 23.74 -8.89 18.23
CA ILE A 70 23.35 -9.50 19.52
C ILE A 70 24.59 -9.76 20.36
N SER A 71 25.67 -10.27 19.75
CA SER A 71 26.94 -10.50 20.42
C SER A 71 27.62 -9.19 20.89
N ALA A 72 27.51 -8.13 20.10
CA ALA A 72 28.07 -6.82 20.44
C ALA A 72 27.31 -6.15 21.60
N ILE A 73 25.98 -6.32 21.69
CA ILE A 73 25.19 -5.83 22.84
C ILE A 73 25.61 -6.53 24.13
N GLN A 74 25.83 -7.84 24.09
CA GLN A 74 26.27 -8.61 25.26
C GLN A 74 27.65 -8.13 25.78
N GLN A 75 28.47 -7.56 24.88
CA GLN A 75 29.76 -6.95 25.21
C GLN A 75 29.67 -5.46 25.58
N GLY A 76 28.47 -4.88 25.67
CA GLY A 76 28.26 -3.46 25.94
C GLY A 76 28.64 -2.52 24.80
N ARG A 77 28.82 -3.06 23.59
CA ARG A 77 29.17 -2.33 22.36
C ARG A 77 28.15 -2.67 21.28
N GLY A 78 27.08 -1.93 21.17
CA GLY A 78 26.05 -2.18 20.14
C GLY A 78 25.58 -0.90 19.48
N ILE A 79 25.31 -0.96 18.17
CA ILE A 79 24.65 0.13 17.44
C ILE A 79 23.23 -0.34 17.16
N ALA A 80 22.26 0.18 17.92
CA ALA A 80 20.84 -0.10 17.69
C ALA A 80 20.35 0.69 16.46
N ALA A 81 19.69 0.02 15.54
CA ALA A 81 19.00 0.68 14.43
C ALA A 81 17.48 0.64 14.69
N ASN A 82 16.86 1.81 14.69
CA ASN A 82 15.41 1.96 14.83
C ASN A 82 14.86 2.70 13.61
N SER A 83 13.75 2.18 13.07
CA SER A 83 13.09 2.82 11.92
C SER A 83 11.99 3.75 12.39
N ILE A 84 12.06 5.00 11.97
CA ILE A 84 11.04 6.00 12.22
C ILE A 84 9.97 5.89 11.13
N ILE A 85 8.70 6.11 11.52
CA ILE A 85 7.59 6.21 10.56
C ILE A 85 7.80 7.48 9.73
N SER A 86 7.90 7.29 8.43
CA SER A 86 8.20 8.36 7.48
C SER A 86 7.00 8.63 6.57
N PRO A 87 6.56 9.89 6.46
CA PRO A 87 5.49 10.25 5.56
C PRO A 87 5.97 10.23 4.11
N GLY A 88 5.05 9.93 3.20
CA GLY A 88 5.25 9.96 1.75
C GLY A 88 4.00 10.36 1.02
N LEU A 89 4.17 10.73 -0.25
CA LEU A 89 3.09 11.07 -1.16
C LEU A 89 3.32 10.39 -2.50
N ALA A 90 2.30 9.74 -3.03
CA ALA A 90 2.34 9.20 -4.38
C ALA A 90 1.26 9.84 -5.25
N ILE A 91 1.56 10.01 -6.53
CA ILE A 91 0.64 10.48 -7.56
C ILE A 91 0.79 9.61 -8.80
N GLY A 92 -0.29 9.38 -9.52
CA GLY A 92 -0.21 8.55 -10.72
C GLY A 92 -1.55 8.37 -11.43
N PHE A 93 -1.52 7.43 -12.36
CA PHE A 93 -2.67 7.08 -13.19
C PHE A 93 -3.21 5.71 -12.78
N ILE A 94 -4.48 5.48 -13.11
CA ILE A 94 -5.15 4.20 -12.92
C ILE A 94 -5.69 3.74 -14.26
N GLY A 95 -5.51 2.48 -14.56
CA GLY A 95 -6.19 1.78 -15.63
C GLY A 95 -6.83 0.51 -15.08
N ASP A 96 -8.16 0.49 -14.99
CA ASP A 96 -8.91 -0.72 -14.63
C ASP A 96 -9.41 -1.40 -15.90
N ILE A 97 -9.05 -2.66 -16.09
CA ILE A 97 -9.49 -3.51 -17.20
C ILE A 97 -10.42 -4.59 -16.63
N ARG A 98 -11.63 -4.70 -17.19
CA ARG A 98 -12.56 -5.76 -16.78
C ARG A 98 -12.12 -7.11 -17.34
N LEU A 99 -12.06 -8.12 -16.48
CA LEU A 99 -11.75 -9.49 -16.87
C LEU A 99 -13.05 -10.26 -17.16
N GLY A 100 -13.43 -10.35 -18.44
CA GLY A 100 -14.61 -11.10 -18.88
C GLY A 100 -15.87 -10.24 -19.10
N ASN A 101 -17.05 -10.82 -18.83
CA ASN A 101 -18.35 -10.23 -19.13
C ASN A 101 -18.72 -9.05 -18.21
N VAL A 102 -19.78 -8.30 -18.57
CA VAL A 102 -20.25 -7.11 -17.81
C VAL A 102 -20.54 -7.40 -16.34
N ASN A 103 -20.94 -8.62 -16.02
CA ASN A 103 -21.30 -9.05 -14.66
C ASN A 103 -20.12 -9.65 -13.88
N THR A 104 -18.91 -9.73 -14.48
CA THR A 104 -17.74 -10.31 -13.80
C THR A 104 -17.26 -9.37 -12.70
N PRO A 105 -17.05 -9.89 -11.48
CA PRO A 105 -16.59 -9.08 -10.36
C PRO A 105 -15.08 -8.76 -10.40
N PHE A 106 -14.34 -9.40 -11.32
CA PHE A 106 -12.89 -9.30 -11.40
C PHE A 106 -12.42 -8.26 -12.40
N HIS A 107 -11.46 -7.44 -11.98
CA HIS A 107 -10.80 -6.42 -12.79
C HIS A 107 -9.29 -6.51 -12.58
N LEU A 108 -8.54 -6.24 -13.62
CA LEU A 108 -7.10 -6.05 -13.54
C LEU A 108 -6.82 -4.55 -13.46
N ARG A 109 -6.16 -4.13 -12.39
CA ARG A 109 -5.76 -2.74 -12.16
C ARG A 109 -4.28 -2.58 -12.37
N PHE A 110 -3.90 -1.67 -13.24
CA PHE A 110 -2.55 -1.17 -13.39
C PHE A 110 -2.52 0.30 -12.97
N ALA A 111 -1.67 0.66 -12.00
CA ALA A 111 -1.68 2.00 -11.42
C ALA A 111 -0.27 2.61 -11.33
N PRO A 112 0.38 2.90 -12.48
CA PRO A 112 1.70 3.49 -12.50
C PRO A 112 1.73 4.85 -11.83
N GLY A 113 2.80 5.14 -11.09
CA GLY A 113 2.94 6.43 -10.43
C GLY A 113 4.31 6.70 -9.85
N LEU A 114 4.48 7.92 -9.37
CA LEU A 114 5.68 8.38 -8.69
C LEU A 114 5.38 8.57 -7.22
N ARG A 115 6.25 8.01 -6.38
CA ARG A 115 6.23 8.17 -4.93
C ARG A 115 7.41 9.02 -4.48
N PHE A 116 7.10 10.01 -3.67
CA PHE A 116 8.08 10.88 -3.00
C PHE A 116 8.03 10.56 -1.51
N GLU A 117 9.15 10.14 -0.95
CA GLU A 117 9.24 9.84 0.48
C GLU A 117 10.63 10.14 1.01
N THR A 118 10.68 10.53 2.29
CA THR A 118 11.93 10.64 3.03
C THR A 118 11.88 9.64 4.18
N ARG A 119 12.76 8.65 4.14
CA ARG A 119 12.85 7.61 5.17
C ARG A 119 13.99 7.91 6.12
N SER A 120 13.72 7.77 7.42
CA SER A 120 14.69 8.04 8.47
C SER A 120 14.99 6.78 9.28
N ILE A 121 16.27 6.53 9.50
CA ILE A 121 16.76 5.46 10.37
C ILE A 121 17.59 6.12 11.46
N GLU A 122 17.27 5.85 12.71
CA GLU A 122 18.06 6.26 13.88
C GLU A 122 19.03 5.15 14.26
N PHE A 123 20.28 5.50 14.37
CA PHE A 123 21.33 4.66 14.91
C PHE A 123 21.71 5.18 16.29
N THR A 124 21.49 4.37 17.31
CA THR A 124 21.93 4.67 18.69
C THR A 124 23.16 3.83 18.97
N GLY A 125 24.32 4.46 19.08
CA GLY A 125 25.59 3.82 19.43
C GLY A 125 25.87 3.96 20.91
N ARG A 126 26.17 2.85 21.61
CA ARG A 126 26.67 2.84 22.99
C ARG A 126 28.14 2.46 22.99
N GLY A 127 29.02 3.42 23.28
CA GLY A 127 30.42 3.17 23.56
C GLY A 127 30.65 2.99 25.06
N VAL A 128 31.59 2.12 25.43
CA VAL A 128 32.00 1.97 26.83
C VAL A 128 32.59 3.32 27.32
N GLY A 129 31.88 3.98 28.26
CA GLY A 129 32.34 5.26 28.83
C GLY A 129 32.05 6.52 27.99
N MET A 130 31.25 6.42 26.92
CA MET A 130 30.81 7.57 26.11
C MET A 130 29.28 7.75 26.20
N PRO A 131 28.80 9.02 26.14
CA PRO A 131 27.37 9.27 26.08
C PRO A 131 26.74 8.63 24.81
N ASP A 132 25.49 8.18 24.92
CA ASP A 132 24.75 7.64 23.78
C ASP A 132 24.72 8.66 22.64
N THR A 133 25.29 8.30 21.51
CA THR A 133 25.28 9.16 20.32
C THR A 133 24.15 8.70 19.40
N ILE A 134 23.13 9.54 19.25
CA ILE A 134 22.03 9.30 18.30
C ILE A 134 22.43 9.94 16.97
N ARG A 135 22.44 9.13 15.91
CA ARG A 135 22.64 9.59 14.53
C ARG A 135 21.43 9.21 13.69
N THR A 136 20.76 10.21 13.16
CA THR A 136 19.65 10.01 12.23
C THR A 136 20.18 10.09 10.80
N GLN A 137 19.91 9.05 10.03
CA GLN A 137 20.21 9.02 8.60
C GLN A 137 18.91 9.15 7.81
N GLU A 138 18.82 10.21 7.03
CA GLU A 138 17.67 10.47 6.15
C GLU A 138 18.00 10.10 4.71
N VAL A 139 17.10 9.40 4.07
CA VAL A 139 17.18 9.00 2.67
C VAL A 139 15.94 9.51 1.94
N ALA A 140 16.09 10.62 1.22
CA ALA A 140 15.05 11.12 0.35
C ALA A 140 15.07 10.32 -0.98
N THR A 141 13.95 9.72 -1.32
CA THR A 141 13.85 8.82 -2.48
C THR A 141 12.63 9.18 -3.32
N THR A 142 12.84 9.27 -4.63
CA THR A 142 11.75 9.27 -5.61
C THR A 142 11.70 7.91 -6.27
N GLN A 143 10.54 7.25 -6.21
CA GLN A 143 10.34 5.89 -6.71
C GLN A 143 9.29 5.89 -7.82
N LEU A 144 9.57 5.15 -8.89
CA LEU A 144 8.58 4.77 -9.90
C LEU A 144 7.94 3.45 -9.44
N GLU A 145 6.64 3.47 -9.18
CA GLU A 145 5.86 2.29 -8.81
C GLU A 145 5.01 1.81 -9.98
N LEU A 146 4.99 0.50 -10.22
CA LEU A 146 4.24 -0.14 -11.30
C LEU A 146 3.34 -1.26 -10.73
N PRO A 147 2.36 -0.97 -9.88
CA PRO A 147 1.51 -1.98 -9.28
C PRO A 147 0.61 -2.65 -10.32
N LEU A 148 0.58 -3.98 -10.30
CA LEU A 148 -0.33 -4.83 -11.05
C LEU A 148 -1.20 -5.62 -10.08
N LEU A 149 -2.49 -5.30 -10.02
CA LEU A 149 -3.37 -5.73 -8.96
C LEU A 149 -4.64 -6.36 -9.53
N LEU A 150 -5.10 -7.43 -8.90
CA LEU A 150 -6.41 -8.01 -9.13
C LEU A 150 -7.41 -7.34 -8.18
N LYS A 151 -8.46 -6.73 -8.75
CA LYS A 151 -9.55 -6.10 -8.00
C LYS A 151 -10.78 -6.99 -8.07
N TYR A 152 -11.28 -7.36 -6.90
CA TYR A 152 -12.56 -8.06 -6.73
C TYR A 152 -13.59 -7.08 -6.19
N GLN A 153 -14.64 -6.81 -6.94
CA GLN A 153 -15.67 -5.85 -6.58
C GLN A 153 -17.01 -6.51 -6.30
N SER A 154 -17.71 -6.01 -5.29
CA SER A 154 -19.07 -6.43 -4.98
C SER A 154 -20.07 -5.86 -6.00
N ASN A 155 -21.31 -6.34 -5.96
CA ASN A 155 -22.38 -5.71 -6.70
C ASN A 155 -22.65 -4.30 -6.18
N ARG A 156 -22.89 -3.38 -7.10
CA ARG A 156 -23.25 -2.00 -6.78
C ARG A 156 -24.58 -1.94 -6.03
N ARG A 157 -24.59 -1.23 -4.92
CA ARG A 157 -25.80 -0.90 -4.17
C ARG A 157 -26.05 0.60 -4.25
N ARG A 158 -27.03 1.02 -5.03
CA ARG A 158 -27.27 2.44 -5.33
C ARG A 158 -26.01 3.09 -5.91
N ASN A 159 -25.43 4.06 -5.20
CA ASN A 159 -24.24 4.80 -5.61
C ASN A 159 -22.96 4.41 -4.86
N THR A 160 -22.94 3.20 -4.26
CA THR A 160 -21.78 2.71 -3.49
C THR A 160 -21.46 1.27 -3.84
N ARG A 161 -20.17 0.93 -3.84
CA ARG A 161 -19.66 -0.42 -4.05
C ARG A 161 -18.39 -0.62 -3.22
N VAL A 162 -18.28 -1.78 -2.58
CA VAL A 162 -17.08 -2.21 -1.86
C VAL A 162 -16.24 -3.09 -2.76
N TYR A 163 -14.94 -3.03 -2.62
CA TYR A 163 -14.03 -3.92 -3.34
C TYR A 163 -12.80 -4.26 -2.50
N MET A 164 -12.15 -5.35 -2.87
CA MET A 164 -10.85 -5.78 -2.37
C MET A 164 -9.86 -5.79 -3.52
N ILE A 165 -8.59 -5.59 -3.21
CA ILE A 165 -7.53 -5.55 -4.20
C ILE A 165 -6.30 -6.27 -3.66
N GLY A 166 -5.55 -6.94 -4.56
CA GLY A 166 -4.31 -7.60 -4.18
C GLY A 166 -3.43 -7.91 -5.39
N GLY A 167 -2.12 -7.89 -5.20
CA GLY A 167 -1.18 -8.19 -6.26
C GLY A 167 0.25 -7.79 -5.93
N ILE A 168 1.03 -7.52 -6.95
CA ILE A 168 2.46 -7.20 -6.85
C ILE A 168 2.70 -5.74 -7.26
N LYS A 169 3.66 -5.12 -6.59
CA LYS A 169 4.09 -3.75 -6.86
C LYS A 169 5.62 -3.70 -7.03
N PRO A 170 6.14 -3.83 -8.25
CA PRO A 170 7.51 -3.46 -8.55
C PRO A 170 7.74 -1.97 -8.31
N SER A 171 8.86 -1.63 -7.69
CA SER A 171 9.25 -0.25 -7.37
C SER A 171 10.72 -0.04 -7.74
N PHE A 172 11.00 1.10 -8.38
CA PHE A 172 12.32 1.47 -8.87
C PHE A 172 12.68 2.86 -8.36
N ALA A 173 13.78 2.97 -7.62
CA ALA A 173 14.27 4.27 -7.18
C ALA A 173 14.89 5.03 -8.37
N VAL A 174 14.24 6.11 -8.78
CA VAL A 174 14.71 7.01 -9.85
C VAL A 174 15.78 7.94 -9.31
N THR A 175 15.54 8.53 -8.14
CA THR A 175 16.49 9.41 -7.47
C THR A 175 16.60 9.00 -6.01
N GLN A 176 17.83 8.92 -5.52
CA GLN A 176 18.12 8.65 -4.12
C GLN A 176 19.15 9.68 -3.67
N ARG A 177 18.73 10.61 -2.83
CA ARG A 177 19.62 11.60 -2.21
C ARG A 177 19.86 11.21 -0.76
N GLN A 178 21.14 11.06 -0.40
CA GLN A 178 21.59 10.85 0.96
C GLN A 178 22.25 12.15 1.44
N ASN A 179 21.85 12.66 2.57
CA ASN A 179 22.21 14.01 3.04
C ASN A 179 23.57 14.09 3.75
N ASN A 180 24.37 13.04 3.80
CA ASN A 180 25.66 13.09 4.48
C ASN A 180 26.79 12.47 3.64
N GLN A 181 27.87 13.21 3.49
CA GLN A 181 29.12 12.81 2.81
C GLN A 181 29.99 11.84 3.63
N ALA A 182 29.45 11.13 4.61
CA ALA A 182 30.20 10.19 5.44
C ALA A 182 30.49 8.88 4.70
N ILE A 183 31.72 8.42 4.81
CA ILE A 183 32.29 7.22 4.15
C ILE A 183 31.55 5.92 4.53
N ASN A 184 30.76 5.92 5.60
CA ASN A 184 29.99 4.78 6.11
C ASN A 184 28.48 4.98 5.94
N GLN A 185 27.97 4.94 4.71
CA GLN A 185 26.53 5.08 4.45
C GLN A 185 25.88 3.72 4.18
N LEU A 186 24.66 3.54 4.72
CA LEU A 186 23.81 2.40 4.40
C LEU A 186 23.38 2.51 2.94
N THR A 187 23.81 1.60 2.10
CA THR A 187 23.37 1.54 0.70
C THR A 187 22.16 0.64 0.58
N ILE A 188 21.12 1.12 -0.09
CA ILE A 188 19.87 0.41 -0.31
C ILE A 188 19.74 0.10 -1.80
N ASN A 189 19.30 -1.11 -2.14
CA ASN A 189 19.02 -1.51 -3.50
C ASN A 189 17.95 -0.60 -4.13
N ARG A 190 18.16 -0.25 -5.41
CA ARG A 190 17.25 0.64 -6.16
C ARG A 190 15.96 -0.03 -6.60
N THR A 191 15.89 -1.35 -6.54
CA THR A 191 14.73 -2.12 -6.97
C THR A 191 14.14 -2.88 -5.81
N ASP A 192 12.85 -2.73 -5.59
CA ASP A 192 12.07 -3.48 -4.60
C ASP A 192 10.86 -4.13 -5.26
N ILE A 193 10.41 -5.25 -4.73
CA ILE A 193 9.18 -5.93 -5.12
C ILE A 193 8.34 -6.10 -3.87
N LEU A 194 7.14 -5.50 -3.88
CA LEU A 194 6.23 -5.52 -2.74
C LEU A 194 4.99 -6.34 -3.07
N LEU A 195 4.49 -7.05 -2.08
CA LEU A 195 3.14 -7.58 -2.06
C LEU A 195 2.20 -6.46 -1.60
N GLU A 196 1.17 -6.17 -2.38
CA GLU A 196 0.21 -5.12 -2.07
C GLU A 196 -1.20 -5.70 -1.98
N TYR A 197 -1.94 -5.35 -0.93
CA TYR A 197 -3.34 -5.72 -0.76
C TYR A 197 -4.09 -4.63 -0.01
N GLY A 198 -5.41 -4.58 -0.22
CA GLY A 198 -6.21 -3.54 0.39
C GLY A 198 -7.70 -3.70 0.17
N VAL A 199 -8.42 -2.71 0.69
CA VAL A 199 -9.87 -2.59 0.58
C VAL A 199 -10.23 -1.16 0.19
N GLY A 200 -11.31 -1.02 -0.57
CA GLY A 200 -11.76 0.29 -1.01
C GLY A 200 -13.26 0.38 -1.22
N LEU A 201 -13.70 1.60 -1.39
CA LEU A 201 -15.07 1.96 -1.67
C LEU A 201 -15.13 2.72 -3.00
N ASP A 202 -16.03 2.37 -3.89
CA ASP A 202 -16.40 3.18 -5.05
C ASP A 202 -17.64 3.99 -4.71
N LEU A 203 -17.54 5.31 -4.74
CA LEU A 203 -18.64 6.26 -4.55
C LEU A 203 -18.95 6.92 -5.90
N PHE A 204 -20.16 6.68 -6.42
CA PHE A 204 -20.57 7.16 -7.73
C PHE A 204 -21.28 8.51 -7.59
N TYR A 205 -20.61 9.57 -8.01
CA TYR A 205 -21.17 10.91 -8.18
C TYR A 205 -21.75 11.07 -9.59
N PRO A 206 -22.50 12.15 -9.87
CA PRO A 206 -23.08 12.34 -11.21
C PRO A 206 -22.06 12.39 -12.35
N TYR A 207 -20.87 12.96 -12.10
CA TYR A 207 -19.86 13.23 -13.14
C TYR A 207 -18.59 12.41 -13.01
N PHE A 208 -18.29 11.86 -11.82
CA PHE A 208 -17.06 11.12 -11.55
C PHE A 208 -17.30 10.04 -10.50
N LYS A 209 -16.40 9.09 -10.45
CA LYS A 209 -16.32 8.11 -9.38
C LYS A 209 -15.18 8.48 -8.45
N PHE A 210 -15.46 8.58 -7.17
CA PHE A 210 -14.47 8.74 -6.12
C PHE A 210 -14.24 7.42 -5.41
N GLY A 211 -12.98 7.00 -5.29
CA GLY A 211 -12.62 5.71 -4.72
C GLY A 211 -11.59 5.82 -3.60
N PRO A 212 -11.97 6.10 -2.34
CA PRO A 212 -11.03 5.96 -1.24
C PRO A 212 -10.67 4.48 -1.05
N GLU A 213 -9.34 4.22 -0.94
CA GLU A 213 -8.81 2.86 -0.86
C GLU A 213 -7.62 2.82 0.10
N LEU A 214 -7.68 1.91 1.07
CA LEU A 214 -6.59 1.67 2.01
C LEU A 214 -5.79 0.46 1.56
N ARG A 215 -4.50 0.63 1.32
CA ARG A 215 -3.57 -0.44 0.90
C ARG A 215 -2.44 -0.62 1.89
N PHE A 216 -2.06 -1.87 2.04
CA PHE A 216 -0.90 -2.33 2.79
C PHE A 216 0.09 -2.94 1.81
N SER A 217 1.35 -2.51 1.89
CA SER A 217 2.43 -3.00 1.03
C SER A 217 3.54 -3.57 1.90
N HIS A 218 3.97 -4.80 1.59
CA HIS A 218 5.06 -5.49 2.28
C HIS A 218 6.17 -5.84 1.29
N GLY A 219 7.40 -5.40 1.56
CA GLY A 219 8.58 -5.76 0.78
C GLY A 219 8.87 -7.26 0.87
N LEU A 220 8.92 -7.92 -0.28
CA LEU A 220 9.26 -9.34 -0.38
C LEU A 220 10.77 -9.56 -0.43
N ARG A 221 11.50 -8.57 -0.92
CA ARG A 221 12.95 -8.62 -1.12
C ARG A 221 13.68 -7.94 0.03
N ASN A 222 14.84 -8.51 0.40
CA ASN A 222 15.81 -7.80 1.23
C ASN A 222 16.47 -6.71 0.37
N ILE A 223 16.27 -5.45 0.74
CA ILE A 223 16.81 -4.28 0.02
C ILE A 223 18.16 -3.82 0.58
N LEU A 224 18.69 -4.47 1.61
CA LEU A 224 20.02 -4.20 2.14
C LEU A 224 21.08 -4.56 1.10
N ASP A 225 21.94 -3.61 0.76
CA ASP A 225 23.15 -3.87 -0.04
C ASP A 225 24.31 -4.21 0.93
N PRO A 226 24.83 -5.46 0.91
CA PRO A 226 25.87 -5.90 1.83
C PRO A 226 27.21 -5.29 1.43
N ARG A 227 27.41 -4.01 1.70
CA ARG A 227 28.74 -3.39 1.66
C ARG A 227 29.36 -3.54 3.03
N ASN A 228 30.67 -3.87 3.10
CA ASN A 228 31.44 -4.08 4.33
C ASN A 228 31.56 -2.80 5.21
N ASN A 229 30.42 -2.26 5.64
CA ASN A 229 30.31 -1.10 6.53
C ASN A 229 29.79 -1.56 7.89
N THR A 230 30.25 -0.95 8.95
CA THR A 230 29.84 -1.26 10.34
C THR A 230 28.33 -1.23 10.54
N TYR A 231 27.61 -0.35 9.83
CA TYR A 231 26.16 -0.23 9.87
C TYR A 231 25.44 -1.34 9.07
N SER A 232 26.01 -1.74 7.93
CA SER A 232 25.49 -2.83 7.10
C SER A 232 25.66 -4.19 7.78
N ASN A 233 26.75 -4.39 8.52
CA ASN A 233 27.04 -5.64 9.23
C ASN A 233 26.20 -5.85 10.49
N SER A 234 25.59 -4.80 11.02
CA SER A 234 24.66 -4.89 12.17
C SER A 234 23.24 -5.33 11.77
N LEU A 235 22.92 -5.31 10.47
CA LEU A 235 21.61 -5.64 9.93
C LEU A 235 21.66 -6.94 9.14
N GLN A 236 20.69 -7.83 9.36
CA GLN A 236 20.55 -9.09 8.60
C GLN A 236 19.62 -8.89 7.42
N SER A 237 18.48 -8.25 7.62
CA SER A 237 17.55 -7.92 6.54
C SER A 237 16.87 -6.57 6.76
N LEU A 238 16.56 -5.92 5.62
CA LEU A 238 15.85 -4.66 5.58
C LEU A 238 14.69 -4.81 4.58
N ARG A 239 13.45 -4.69 5.04
CA ARG A 239 12.25 -4.76 4.20
C ARG A 239 11.41 -3.51 4.39
N THR A 240 10.67 -3.14 3.35
CA THR A 240 9.78 -1.97 3.38
C THR A 240 8.37 -2.38 3.75
N ASN A 241 7.76 -1.71 4.73
CA ASN A 241 6.34 -1.81 5.02
C ASN A 241 5.71 -0.43 4.87
N THR A 242 4.61 -0.35 4.10
CA THR A 242 3.93 0.92 3.83
C THR A 242 2.42 0.77 3.96
N VAL A 243 1.80 1.74 4.58
CA VAL A 243 0.34 1.91 4.60
C VAL A 243 0.02 3.14 3.78
N THR A 244 -0.85 3.01 2.79
CA THR A 244 -1.18 4.06 1.83
C THR A 244 -2.68 4.24 1.71
N LEU A 245 -3.13 5.49 1.80
CA LEU A 245 -4.51 5.87 1.52
C LEU A 245 -4.57 6.43 0.09
N TYR A 246 -5.15 5.67 -0.83
CA TYR A 246 -5.37 6.11 -2.20
C TYR A 246 -6.69 6.85 -2.31
N LEU A 247 -6.66 8.03 -2.91
CA LEU A 247 -7.83 8.82 -3.27
C LEU A 247 -7.94 8.80 -4.80
N ASN A 248 -8.75 7.87 -5.29
CA ASN A 248 -8.89 7.59 -6.71
C ASN A 248 -10.04 8.43 -7.30
N ILE A 249 -9.82 9.02 -8.48
CA ILE A 249 -10.82 9.76 -9.26
C ILE A 249 -10.86 9.15 -10.66
N GLU A 250 -12.01 8.58 -11.03
CA GLU A 250 -12.24 7.89 -12.30
C GLU A 250 -13.51 8.40 -13.02
#